data_b96531705fb449928ecc1242a71fde35
#
_entry.id   b96531705fb449928ecc1242a71fde35
#
_cell.length_a   1.000
_cell.length_b   1.000
_cell.length_c   1.000
_cell.angle_alpha   90.00
_cell.angle_beta   90.00
_cell.angle_gamma   90.00
#
_symmetry.space_group_name_H-M   'P 1'
#
loop_
_entity.id
_entity.type
_entity.pdbx_description
1 polymer ?
#
loop_
_entity_poly.entity_id
_entity_poly.type
_entity_poly.pdbx_seq_one_letter_code
_entity_poly.pdbx_strand_id
1 'polypeptide(L)'
;MMLEKLQITSKTLIIFLLSISFSSAEILNPDSAISPKEVVSIQLSGLQKNDLKYKDSGIEQTWNFAHPNNKKVTGPLGKFKRMIKGASYQMMIDHLSHTITELGSSDKWAQFE
;
A
#
# COMPACT_ATOMS: atom_id res chain seq x y z
N MET A 1 -43.76 -2.41 28.49
CA MET A 1 -43.88 -2.13 27.04
C MET A 1 -42.89 -1.10 26.52
N MET A 2 -42.79 0.07 27.08
CA MET A 2 -41.79 1.06 26.67
C MET A 2 -40.33 0.61 26.91
N LEU A 3 -40.06 -0.08 28.00
CA LEU A 3 -38.73 -0.56 28.35
C LEU A 3 -38.21 -1.64 27.38
N GLU A 4 -39.07 -2.48 26.87
CA GLU A 4 -38.71 -3.50 25.87
C GLU A 4 -38.29 -2.90 24.54
N LYS A 5 -38.99 -1.85 24.08
CA LYS A 5 -38.61 -1.13 22.86
C LYS A 5 -37.25 -0.45 22.99
N LEU A 6 -36.95 0.12 24.13
CA LEU A 6 -35.63 0.75 24.40
C LEU A 6 -34.52 -0.30 24.44
N GLN A 7 -34.75 -1.49 24.98
CA GLN A 7 -33.77 -2.57 25.01
C GLN A 7 -33.43 -3.10 23.61
N ILE A 8 -34.43 -3.24 22.73
CA ILE A 8 -34.21 -3.68 21.33
C ILE A 8 -33.37 -2.63 20.58
N THR A 9 -33.66 -1.36 20.75
CA THR A 9 -32.88 -0.26 20.11
C THR A 9 -31.43 -0.24 20.58
N SER A 10 -31.20 -0.46 21.87
CA SER A 10 -29.87 -0.53 22.45
C SER A 10 -29.06 -1.70 21.90
N LYS A 11 -29.66 -2.88 21.77
CA LYS A 11 -29.01 -4.06 21.19
C LYS A 11 -28.66 -3.87 19.73
N THR A 12 -29.54 -3.26 18.95
CA THR A 12 -29.31 -2.94 17.55
C THR A 12 -28.15 -1.95 17.38
N LEU A 13 -28.07 -0.95 18.25
CA LEU A 13 -26.98 0.03 18.25
C LEU A 13 -25.62 -0.60 18.55
N ILE A 14 -25.56 -1.54 19.50
CA ILE A 14 -24.35 -2.28 19.88
C ILE A 14 -23.84 -3.13 18.71
N ILE A 15 -24.75 -3.82 18.00
CA ILE A 15 -24.39 -4.63 16.82
C ILE A 15 -23.84 -3.75 15.69
N PHE A 16 -24.41 -2.56 15.48
CA PHE A 16 -23.94 -1.62 14.49
C PHE A 16 -22.52 -1.10 14.81
N LEU A 17 -22.22 -0.81 16.08
CA LEU A 17 -20.89 -0.39 16.52
C LEU A 17 -19.84 -1.50 16.35
N LEU A 18 -20.20 -2.75 16.50
CA LEU A 18 -19.32 -3.89 16.28
C LEU A 18 -19.01 -4.14 14.80
N SER A 19 -19.83 -3.63 13.89
CA SER A 19 -19.60 -3.73 12.44
C SER A 19 -18.68 -2.65 11.88
N ILE A 20 -18.32 -1.62 12.67
CA ILE A 20 -17.33 -0.60 12.31
C ILE A 20 -15.95 -1.16 12.65
N SER A 21 -15.36 -1.88 11.72
CA SER A 21 -14.23 -2.68 12.09
C SER A 21 -13.00 -2.49 11.24
N PHE A 22 -11.95 -2.95 11.65
CA PHE A 22 -10.66 -3.43 11.16
C PHE A 22 -10.18 -2.87 9.83
N SER A 23 -9.45 -1.74 9.85
CA SER A 23 -8.47 -1.45 8.83
C SER A 23 -7.26 -2.35 9.09
N SER A 24 -6.92 -3.21 8.13
CA SER A 24 -5.70 -3.99 8.18
C SER A 24 -4.47 -3.08 8.11
N ALA A 25 -3.54 -3.22 9.05
CA ALA A 25 -2.23 -2.58 9.00
C ALA A 25 -1.24 -3.33 8.09
N GLU A 26 -1.69 -4.41 7.43
CA GLU A 26 -0.84 -5.23 6.59
C GLU A 26 -0.65 -4.60 5.21
N ILE A 27 0.55 -4.79 4.66
CA ILE A 27 0.85 -4.44 3.27
C ILE A 27 0.39 -5.56 2.34
N LEU A 28 0.22 -5.21 1.06
CA LEU A 28 -0.14 -6.17 0.02
C LEU A 28 1.05 -7.05 -0.35
N ASN A 29 0.77 -8.28 -0.75
CA ASN A 29 1.76 -9.22 -1.24
C ASN A 29 1.66 -9.38 -2.76
N PRO A 30 2.79 -9.65 -3.46
CA PRO A 30 2.78 -9.97 -4.87
C PRO A 30 1.88 -11.16 -5.19
N ASP A 31 1.15 -11.05 -6.30
CA ASP A 31 0.26 -12.08 -6.81
C ASP A 31 0.28 -12.00 -8.34
N SER A 32 0.30 -13.14 -9.03
CA SER A 32 0.31 -13.20 -10.49
C SER A 32 -0.96 -12.61 -11.14
N ALA A 33 -2.05 -12.47 -10.37
CA ALA A 33 -3.28 -11.81 -10.83
C ALA A 33 -3.16 -10.28 -10.89
N ILE A 34 -2.16 -9.70 -10.23
CA ILE A 34 -1.92 -8.25 -10.24
C ILE A 34 -1.16 -7.88 -11.51
N SER A 35 -1.73 -6.98 -12.32
CA SER A 35 -1.10 -6.54 -13.57
C SER A 35 0.15 -5.70 -13.30
N PRO A 36 1.09 -5.59 -14.26
CA PRO A 36 2.27 -4.73 -14.11
C PRO A 36 1.92 -3.27 -13.77
N LYS A 37 0.89 -2.71 -14.38
CA LYS A 37 0.44 -1.35 -14.09
C LYS A 37 -0.08 -1.21 -12.67
N GLU A 38 -0.82 -2.20 -12.18
CA GLU A 38 -1.28 -2.22 -10.79
C GLU A 38 -0.12 -2.32 -9.81
N VAL A 39 0.92 -3.08 -10.12
CA VAL A 39 2.14 -3.15 -9.30
C VAL A 39 2.76 -1.77 -9.15
N VAL A 40 2.98 -1.06 -10.25
CA VAL A 40 3.53 0.31 -10.23
C VAL A 40 2.62 1.25 -9.44
N SER A 41 1.30 1.14 -9.62
CA SER A 41 0.32 1.93 -8.87
C SER A 41 0.40 1.67 -7.36
N ILE A 42 0.52 0.42 -6.93
CA ILE A 42 0.66 0.03 -5.53
C ILE A 42 1.94 0.64 -4.94
N GLN A 43 3.05 0.55 -5.66
CA GLN A 43 4.33 1.10 -5.22
C GLN A 43 4.28 2.63 -5.08
N LEU A 44 3.82 3.34 -6.10
CA LEU A 44 3.74 4.80 -6.08
C LEU A 44 2.72 5.33 -5.07
N SER A 45 1.57 4.67 -4.95
CA SER A 45 0.58 5.04 -3.94
C SER A 45 1.09 4.80 -2.52
N GLY A 46 1.86 3.74 -2.32
CA GLY A 46 2.54 3.47 -1.05
C GLY A 46 3.51 4.59 -0.68
N LEU A 47 4.37 5.00 -1.62
CA LEU A 47 5.32 6.09 -1.41
C LEU A 47 4.63 7.45 -1.21
N GLN A 48 3.51 7.69 -1.90
CA GLN A 48 2.72 8.91 -1.76
C GLN A 48 2.16 9.10 -0.35
N LYS A 49 1.82 8.02 0.32
CA LYS A 49 1.34 8.00 1.71
C LYS A 49 2.19 7.05 2.54
N ASN A 50 3.46 7.43 2.68
CA ASN A 50 4.49 6.53 3.22
C ASN A 50 4.15 5.96 4.60
N ASP A 51 3.60 6.77 5.48
CA ASP A 51 3.31 6.37 6.87
C ASP A 51 1.82 6.02 7.09
N LEU A 52 1.05 5.74 6.03
CA LEU A 52 -0.39 5.56 6.14
C LEU A 52 -0.78 4.40 7.09
N LYS A 53 -0.12 3.27 6.99
CA LYS A 53 -0.44 2.08 7.81
C LYS A 53 0.40 2.02 9.07
N TYR A 54 1.68 2.30 8.94
CA TYR A 54 2.69 2.43 9.99
C TYR A 54 3.90 3.15 9.40
N LYS A 55 4.86 3.52 10.22
CA LYS A 55 6.05 4.26 9.77
C LYS A 55 6.78 3.50 8.67
N ASP A 56 7.00 4.17 7.53
CA ASP A 56 7.68 3.64 6.34
C ASP A 56 6.94 2.47 5.66
N SER A 57 5.65 2.29 5.93
CA SER A 57 4.86 1.23 5.30
C SER A 57 4.83 1.33 3.77
N GLY A 58 4.89 2.53 3.22
CA GLY A 58 4.93 2.76 1.78
C GLY A 58 6.24 2.31 1.15
N ILE A 59 7.36 2.58 1.79
CA ILE A 59 8.68 2.09 1.34
C ILE A 59 8.71 0.56 1.40
N GLU A 60 8.19 -0.02 2.47
CA GLU A 60 8.12 -1.48 2.62
C GLU A 60 7.21 -2.11 1.57
N GLN A 61 6.07 -1.49 1.26
CA GLN A 61 5.17 -1.92 0.19
C GLN A 61 5.89 -1.92 -1.16
N THR A 62 6.65 -0.88 -1.46
CA THR A 62 7.46 -0.76 -2.67
C THR A 62 8.52 -1.87 -2.73
N TRP A 63 9.20 -2.11 -1.63
CA TRP A 63 10.16 -3.20 -1.49
C TRP A 63 9.53 -4.58 -1.73
N ASN A 64 8.35 -4.80 -1.16
CA ASN A 64 7.67 -6.10 -1.25
C ASN A 64 7.34 -6.47 -2.69
N PHE A 65 7.04 -5.51 -3.54
CA PHE A 65 6.76 -5.70 -4.97
C PHE A 65 7.98 -5.59 -5.87
N ALA A 66 9.16 -5.30 -5.36
CA ALA A 66 10.37 -5.23 -6.17
C ALA A 66 10.79 -6.63 -6.66
N HIS A 67 11.31 -6.68 -7.89
CA HIS A 67 11.79 -7.93 -8.47
C HIS A 67 12.91 -8.54 -7.61
N PRO A 68 12.96 -9.89 -7.43
CA PRO A 68 14.00 -10.53 -6.61
C PRO A 68 15.43 -10.14 -6.98
N ASN A 69 15.73 -9.95 -8.27
CA ASN A 69 17.06 -9.49 -8.71
C ASN A 69 17.38 -8.08 -8.23
N ASN A 70 16.39 -7.20 -8.20
CA ASN A 70 16.53 -5.85 -7.64
C ASN A 70 16.78 -5.90 -6.13
N LYS A 71 16.06 -6.75 -5.42
CA LYS A 71 16.24 -6.93 -3.97
C LYS A 71 17.66 -7.38 -3.60
N LYS A 72 18.30 -8.19 -4.42
CA LYS A 72 19.69 -8.61 -4.21
C LYS A 72 20.67 -7.43 -4.20
N VAL A 73 20.41 -6.43 -5.04
CA VAL A 73 21.29 -5.26 -5.18
C VAL A 73 20.94 -4.17 -4.15
N THR A 74 19.66 -3.92 -3.95
CA THR A 74 19.16 -2.81 -3.14
C THR A 74 18.84 -3.16 -1.69
N GLY A 75 18.78 -4.45 -1.37
CA GLY A 75 18.43 -4.96 -0.05
C GLY A 75 19.64 -5.15 0.87
N PRO A 76 19.38 -5.51 2.10
CA PRO A 76 18.06 -5.79 2.72
C PRO A 76 17.17 -4.56 2.90
N LEU A 77 15.95 -4.73 3.40
CA LEU A 77 14.96 -3.66 3.53
C LEU A 77 15.50 -2.40 4.20
N GLY A 78 16.30 -2.53 5.24
CA GLY A 78 16.90 -1.37 5.91
C GLY A 78 17.80 -0.56 5.00
N LYS A 79 18.57 -1.21 4.13
CA LYS A 79 19.40 -0.55 3.12
C LYS A 79 18.51 0.14 2.07
N PHE A 80 17.46 -0.53 1.61
CA PHE A 80 16.49 0.04 0.68
C PHE A 80 15.81 1.29 1.26
N LYS A 81 15.39 1.25 2.52
CA LYS A 81 14.83 2.42 3.22
C LYS A 81 15.80 3.61 3.20
N ARG A 82 17.07 3.38 3.52
CA ARG A 82 18.09 4.44 3.48
C ARG A 82 18.29 4.99 2.08
N MET A 83 18.26 4.15 1.08
CA MET A 83 18.39 4.55 -0.33
C MET A 83 17.23 5.47 -0.76
N ILE A 84 15.98 5.07 -0.46
CA ILE A 84 14.79 5.86 -0.81
C ILE A 84 14.77 7.19 -0.07
N LYS A 85 15.22 7.24 1.18
CA LYS A 85 15.32 8.47 1.99
C LYS A 85 16.50 9.35 1.60
N GLY A 86 17.40 8.87 0.74
CA GLY A 86 18.55 9.62 0.26
C GLY A 86 18.20 10.69 -0.77
N ALA A 87 19.21 11.51 -1.10
CA ALA A 87 19.01 12.69 -1.95
C ALA A 87 18.42 12.40 -3.33
N SER A 88 18.71 11.23 -3.90
CA SER A 88 18.26 10.88 -5.26
C SER A 88 16.78 10.47 -5.33
N TYR A 89 16.19 10.00 -4.23
CA TYR A 89 14.84 9.40 -4.22
C TYR A 89 13.87 10.00 -3.21
N GLN A 90 14.34 10.81 -2.26
CA GLN A 90 13.50 11.35 -1.18
C GLN A 90 12.28 12.12 -1.69
N MET A 91 12.35 12.68 -2.90
CA MET A 91 11.24 13.40 -3.51
C MET A 91 10.01 12.52 -3.77
N MET A 92 10.19 11.20 -3.82
CA MET A 92 9.10 10.26 -4.03
C MET A 92 8.26 10.04 -2.77
N ILE A 93 8.84 10.29 -1.59
CA ILE A 93 8.16 10.12 -0.30
C ILE A 93 7.16 11.25 -0.11
N ASP A 94 5.90 10.88 0.16
CA ASP A 94 4.80 11.81 0.41
C ASP A 94 4.58 12.82 -0.73
N HIS A 95 4.86 12.41 -1.97
CA HIS A 95 4.62 13.26 -3.14
C HIS A 95 3.12 13.55 -3.33
N LEU A 96 2.83 14.69 -3.96
CA LEU A 96 1.45 15.18 -4.09
C LEU A 96 0.62 14.40 -5.10
N SER A 97 1.19 14.10 -6.26
CA SER A 97 0.47 13.41 -7.33
C SER A 97 1.43 12.72 -8.29
N HIS A 98 0.92 11.73 -9.01
CA HIS A 98 1.61 11.07 -10.10
C HIS A 98 0.60 10.60 -11.15
N THR A 99 1.09 10.38 -12.36
CA THR A 99 0.36 9.69 -13.41
C THR A 99 1.21 8.52 -13.90
N ILE A 100 0.56 7.46 -14.35
CA ILE A 100 1.22 6.25 -14.84
C ILE A 100 0.83 6.05 -16.29
N THR A 101 1.80 6.15 -17.19
CA THR A 101 1.59 5.95 -18.63
C THR A 101 2.37 4.75 -19.11
N GLU A 102 1.71 3.77 -19.70
CA GLU A 102 2.39 2.62 -20.29
C GLU A 102 3.06 3.04 -21.61
N LEU A 103 4.36 2.83 -21.71
CA LEU A 103 5.14 3.13 -22.91
C LEU A 103 5.27 1.92 -23.82
N GLY A 104 5.19 0.72 -23.30
CA GLY A 104 5.26 -0.52 -24.05
C GLY A 104 5.20 -1.72 -23.13
N SER A 105 4.85 -2.87 -23.71
CA SER A 105 4.79 -4.13 -22.97
C SER A 105 4.92 -5.34 -23.89
N SER A 106 5.30 -6.46 -23.28
CA SER A 106 5.24 -7.79 -23.88
C SER A 106 4.73 -8.75 -22.79
N ASP A 107 4.71 -10.03 -23.11
CA ASP A 107 4.40 -11.07 -22.13
C ASP A 107 5.47 -11.22 -21.03
N LYS A 108 6.64 -10.59 -21.18
CA LYS A 108 7.78 -10.70 -20.25
C LYS A 108 8.17 -9.38 -19.58
N TRP A 109 7.74 -8.25 -20.09
CA TRP A 109 8.10 -6.94 -19.55
C TRP A 109 7.02 -5.89 -19.81
N ALA A 110 7.02 -4.85 -19.00
CA ALA A 110 6.24 -3.63 -19.21
C ALA A 110 7.06 -2.42 -18.77
N GLN A 111 6.92 -1.32 -19.50
CA GLN A 111 7.60 -0.06 -19.22
C GLN A 111 6.59 1.05 -19.01
N PHE A 112 6.81 1.84 -17.97
CA PHE A 112 5.94 2.96 -17.57
C PHE A 112 6.74 4.23 -17.35
N GLU A 113 6.04 5.35 -17.55
CA GLU A 113 6.51 6.69 -17.23
C GLU A 113 5.58 7.34 -16.21
#